data_a7d7fef68aa9b4d984f17826406fef19
#
_entry.id   a7d7fef68aa9b4d984f17826406fef19
#
_cell.length_a   1.000
_cell.length_b   1.000
_cell.length_c   1.000
_cell.angle_alpha   90.00
_cell.angle_beta   90.00
_cell.angle_gamma   90.00
#
_symmetry.space_group_name_H-M   'P 1'
#
loop_
_entity.id
_entity.type
_entity.pdbx_description
1 polymer ?
#
loop_
_entity_poly.entity_id
_entity_poly.type
_entity_poly.pdbx_seq_one_letter_code
_entity_poly.pdbx_strand_id
1 'polypeptide(L)'
;MIGAAYAQLSAVSYGVGDFVGGVAARRVAALRVMLVSYPIAAVLLGVLAISAGGPVRSGAVLWGSLYGISQAIGVWWFYAALGAGPISVVSPLAAVLNAAVPVAAGVAFGERPGQTACVGVVLAMLAVFLVGRESPDDEDVRTHRFTRKVAWLTIGAGVAFGLDFVLLHQAPVECRLWPLFFARVSATVLVFAVARATGNFQLPSKIPLRLAVAAALLDSCANIAMLMALHAWLLSLASMLISLYPAATVV
;
A
#
# COMPACT_ATOMS: atom_id res chain seq x y z
N MET A 1 -6.76 21.10 7.52
CA MET A 1 -8.02 20.50 6.99
C MET A 1 -7.83 19.82 5.63
N ILE A 2 -7.15 20.42 4.66
CA ILE A 2 -6.94 19.83 3.31
C ILE A 2 -6.19 18.50 3.36
N GLY A 3 -5.10 18.39 4.13
CA GLY A 3 -4.33 17.14 4.27
C GLY A 3 -5.17 15.98 4.80
N ALA A 4 -6.06 16.24 5.77
CA ALA A 4 -6.97 15.23 6.29
C ALA A 4 -7.98 14.74 5.23
N ALA A 5 -8.49 15.67 4.39
CA ALA A 5 -9.41 15.32 3.30
C ALA A 5 -8.71 14.42 2.25
N TYR A 6 -7.47 14.75 1.88
CA TYR A 6 -6.68 13.89 1.00
C TYR A 6 -6.38 12.53 1.62
N ALA A 7 -6.05 12.47 2.91
CA ALA A 7 -5.81 11.22 3.61
C ALA A 7 -7.07 10.32 3.65
N GLN A 8 -8.25 10.91 3.90
CA GLN A 8 -9.52 10.19 3.85
C GLN A 8 -9.84 9.68 2.44
N LEU A 9 -9.66 10.54 1.41
CA LEU A 9 -9.85 10.13 0.01
C LEU A 9 -8.93 8.97 -0.35
N SER A 10 -7.67 9.02 0.07
CA SER A 10 -6.71 7.93 -0.11
C SER A 10 -7.19 6.66 0.58
N ALA A 11 -7.59 6.73 1.86
CA ALA A 11 -8.05 5.58 2.63
C ALA A 11 -9.28 4.90 1.97
N VAL A 12 -10.28 5.68 1.55
CA VAL A 12 -11.46 5.14 0.87
C VAL A 12 -11.08 4.51 -0.48
N SER A 13 -10.23 5.19 -1.26
CA SER A 13 -9.81 4.70 -2.58
C SER A 13 -8.99 3.40 -2.46
N TYR A 14 -8.09 3.29 -1.46
CA TYR A 14 -7.39 2.04 -1.16
C TYR A 14 -8.36 0.96 -0.70
N GLY A 15 -9.27 1.27 0.23
CA GLY A 15 -10.24 0.30 0.73
C GLY A 15 -11.08 -0.32 -0.38
N VAL A 16 -11.66 0.49 -1.26
CA VAL A 16 -12.44 0.01 -2.42
C VAL A 16 -11.53 -0.69 -3.44
N GLY A 17 -10.33 -0.17 -3.69
CA GLY A 17 -9.34 -0.76 -4.59
C GLY A 17 -8.89 -2.14 -4.14
N ASP A 18 -8.60 -2.31 -2.86
CA ASP A 18 -8.20 -3.58 -2.25
C ASP A 18 -9.34 -4.60 -2.28
N PHE A 19 -10.58 -4.16 -2.03
CA PHE A 19 -11.75 -5.02 -2.20
C PHE A 19 -11.86 -5.54 -3.63
N VAL A 20 -11.80 -4.66 -4.63
CA VAL A 20 -11.87 -5.02 -6.06
C VAL A 20 -10.69 -5.91 -6.46
N GLY A 21 -9.47 -5.57 -6.02
CA GLY A 21 -8.26 -6.36 -6.24
C GLY A 21 -8.33 -7.72 -5.56
N GLY A 22 -8.88 -7.78 -4.34
CA GLY A 22 -9.10 -9.02 -3.58
C GLY A 22 -10.09 -9.95 -4.28
N VAL A 23 -11.19 -9.43 -4.81
CA VAL A 23 -12.14 -10.21 -5.63
C VAL A 23 -11.48 -10.77 -6.89
N ALA A 24 -10.56 -10.02 -7.52
CA ALA A 24 -9.77 -10.51 -8.66
C ALA A 24 -8.79 -11.60 -8.21
N ALA A 25 -8.09 -11.41 -7.09
CA ALA A 25 -7.10 -12.34 -6.56
C ALA A 25 -7.68 -13.67 -6.06
N ARG A 26 -8.97 -13.69 -5.69
CA ARG A 26 -9.69 -14.96 -5.41
C ARG A 26 -9.88 -15.85 -6.64
N ARG A 27 -9.74 -15.30 -7.85
CA ARG A 27 -9.95 -16.01 -9.12
C ARG A 27 -8.65 -16.36 -9.83
N VAL A 28 -7.57 -15.60 -9.58
CA VAL A 28 -6.25 -15.77 -10.21
C VAL A 28 -5.15 -15.37 -9.23
N ALA A 29 -3.93 -15.88 -9.42
CA ALA A 29 -2.80 -15.47 -8.58
C ALA A 29 -2.64 -13.94 -8.56
N ALA A 30 -2.39 -13.34 -7.39
CA ALA A 30 -2.24 -11.90 -7.22
C ALA A 30 -1.21 -11.28 -8.16
N LEU A 31 -0.07 -11.97 -8.41
CA LEU A 31 0.93 -11.56 -9.39
C LEU A 31 0.34 -11.33 -10.79
N ARG A 32 -0.67 -12.13 -11.20
CA ARG A 32 -1.33 -11.97 -12.50
C ARG A 32 -2.21 -10.71 -12.56
N VAL A 33 -2.82 -10.34 -11.43
CA VAL A 33 -3.54 -9.07 -11.30
C VAL A 33 -2.56 -7.91 -11.40
N MET A 34 -1.44 -7.98 -10.67
CA MET A 34 -0.39 -6.95 -10.67
C MET A 34 0.28 -6.78 -12.05
N LEU A 35 0.45 -7.87 -12.83
CA LEU A 35 0.98 -7.82 -14.20
C LEU A 35 0.13 -6.93 -15.14
N VAL A 36 -1.12 -6.69 -14.81
CA VAL A 36 -2.03 -5.83 -15.57
C VAL A 36 -2.18 -4.47 -14.90
N SER A 37 -2.46 -4.44 -13.59
CA SER A 37 -2.76 -3.20 -12.89
C SER A 37 -1.57 -2.24 -12.82
N TYR A 38 -0.36 -2.73 -12.62
CA TYR A 38 0.83 -1.87 -12.47
C TYR A 38 1.24 -1.17 -13.77
N PRO A 39 1.34 -1.85 -14.95
CA PRO A 39 1.59 -1.15 -16.20
C PRO A 39 0.51 -0.12 -16.57
N ILE A 40 -0.77 -0.45 -16.31
CA ILE A 40 -1.88 0.48 -16.55
C ILE A 40 -1.75 1.71 -15.65
N ALA A 41 -1.46 1.52 -14.38
CA ALA A 41 -1.20 2.61 -13.45
C ALA A 41 0.04 3.43 -13.85
N ALA A 42 1.09 2.79 -14.37
CA ALA A 42 2.28 3.48 -14.87
C ALA A 42 1.95 4.40 -16.05
N VAL A 43 1.18 3.89 -17.03
CA VAL A 43 0.75 4.69 -18.19
C VAL A 43 -0.16 5.85 -17.73
N LEU A 44 -1.15 5.57 -16.88
CA LEU A 44 -2.07 6.60 -16.37
C LEU A 44 -1.32 7.70 -15.60
N LEU A 45 -0.47 7.31 -14.64
CA LEU A 45 0.31 8.27 -13.84
C LEU A 45 1.35 9.00 -14.69
N GLY A 46 1.90 8.37 -15.74
CA GLY A 46 2.78 9.03 -16.70
C GLY A 46 2.05 10.14 -17.47
N VAL A 47 0.86 9.86 -18.00
CA VAL A 47 0.03 10.85 -18.68
C VAL A 47 -0.36 11.98 -17.72
N LEU A 48 -0.77 11.66 -16.50
CA LEU A 48 -1.12 12.65 -15.48
C LEU A 48 0.10 13.47 -15.04
N ALA A 49 1.29 12.88 -14.92
CA ALA A 49 2.51 13.58 -14.56
C ALA A 49 2.93 14.58 -15.64
N ILE A 50 2.83 14.18 -16.92
CA ILE A 50 3.07 15.09 -18.05
C ILE A 50 2.06 16.25 -18.03
N SER A 51 0.78 15.96 -17.84
CA SER A 51 -0.29 16.96 -17.79
C SER A 51 -0.17 17.91 -16.59
N ALA A 52 0.22 17.38 -15.42
CA ALA A 52 0.46 18.16 -14.22
C ALA A 52 1.71 19.03 -14.36
N GLY A 53 2.66 18.64 -15.19
CA GLY A 53 3.94 19.32 -15.34
C GLY A 53 4.87 19.08 -14.15
N GLY A 54 5.82 19.99 -13.95
CA GLY A 54 6.85 19.90 -12.93
C GLY A 54 8.16 19.30 -13.48
N PRO A 55 9.30 19.58 -12.86
CA PRO A 55 10.60 19.09 -13.32
C PRO A 55 10.79 17.61 -12.94
N VAL A 56 11.40 16.86 -13.84
CA VAL A 56 11.92 15.52 -13.50
C VAL A 56 13.30 15.69 -12.86
N ARG A 57 13.38 15.45 -11.55
CA ARG A 57 14.64 15.52 -10.79
C ARG A 57 15.06 14.14 -10.31
N SER A 58 16.35 13.99 -10.03
CA SER A 58 16.92 12.75 -9.47
C SER A 58 16.21 12.29 -8.18
N GLY A 59 15.77 13.24 -7.34
CA GLY A 59 14.97 12.94 -6.14
C GLY A 59 13.65 12.26 -6.45
N ALA A 60 12.94 12.68 -7.50
CA ALA A 60 11.70 12.02 -7.91
C ALA A 60 11.94 10.58 -8.43
N VAL A 61 13.02 10.40 -9.19
CA VAL A 61 13.44 9.07 -9.69
C VAL A 61 13.82 8.17 -8.51
N LEU A 62 14.69 8.65 -7.62
CA LEU A 62 15.19 7.87 -6.49
C LEU A 62 14.07 7.47 -5.53
N TRP A 63 13.39 8.45 -4.94
CA TRP A 63 12.37 8.18 -3.93
C TRP A 63 11.15 7.48 -4.49
N GLY A 64 10.73 7.85 -5.72
CA GLY A 64 9.67 7.14 -6.41
C GLY A 64 10.03 5.68 -6.70
N SER A 65 11.22 5.42 -7.22
CA SER A 65 11.64 4.04 -7.51
C SER A 65 11.79 3.19 -6.24
N LEU A 66 12.37 3.74 -5.17
CA LEU A 66 12.46 3.04 -3.89
C LEU A 66 11.09 2.73 -3.31
N TYR A 67 10.15 3.70 -3.38
CA TYR A 67 8.76 3.48 -3.00
C TYR A 67 8.12 2.33 -3.80
N GLY A 68 8.24 2.33 -5.13
CA GLY A 68 7.67 1.28 -5.97
C GLY A 68 8.27 -0.10 -5.73
N ILE A 69 9.58 -0.19 -5.46
CA ILE A 69 10.25 -1.44 -5.10
C ILE A 69 9.75 -1.94 -3.74
N SER A 70 9.71 -1.05 -2.74
CA SER A 70 9.19 -1.38 -1.40
C SER A 70 7.77 -1.91 -1.46
N GLN A 71 6.88 -1.22 -2.17
CA GLN A 71 5.49 -1.63 -2.34
C GLN A 71 5.37 -3.01 -3.02
N ALA A 72 6.11 -3.25 -4.09
CA ALA A 72 6.05 -4.53 -4.80
C ALA A 72 6.57 -5.69 -3.94
N ILE A 73 7.63 -5.49 -3.15
CA ILE A 73 8.14 -6.46 -2.18
C ILE A 73 7.11 -6.68 -1.07
N GLY A 74 6.54 -5.59 -0.53
CA GLY A 74 5.54 -5.64 0.52
C GLY A 74 4.32 -6.47 0.11
N VAL A 75 3.77 -6.21 -1.06
CA VAL A 75 2.64 -6.98 -1.61
C VAL A 75 3.01 -8.45 -1.83
N TRP A 76 4.18 -8.73 -2.39
CA TRP A 76 4.61 -10.12 -2.60
C TRP A 76 4.77 -10.89 -1.29
N TRP A 77 5.45 -10.31 -0.31
CA TRP A 77 5.63 -10.95 1.01
C TRP A 77 4.32 -11.09 1.76
N PHE A 78 3.44 -10.10 1.67
CA PHE A 78 2.11 -10.14 2.30
C PHE A 78 1.28 -11.30 1.76
N TYR A 79 1.20 -11.46 0.43
CA TYR A 79 0.48 -12.58 -0.16
C TYR A 79 1.14 -13.94 0.13
N ALA A 80 2.48 -13.99 0.18
CA ALA A 80 3.18 -15.20 0.60
C ALA A 80 2.88 -15.56 2.07
N ALA A 81 2.76 -14.57 2.95
CA ALA A 81 2.36 -14.77 4.34
C ALA A 81 0.91 -15.24 4.47
N LEU A 82 -0.02 -14.60 3.73
CA LEU A 82 -1.45 -14.97 3.71
C LEU A 82 -1.68 -16.39 3.18
N GLY A 83 -0.88 -16.84 2.21
CA GLY A 83 -0.98 -18.18 1.66
C GLY A 83 -0.35 -19.28 2.54
N ALA A 84 0.45 -18.91 3.54
CA ALA A 84 1.19 -19.85 4.39
C ALA A 84 0.82 -19.79 5.88
N GLY A 85 0.07 -18.81 6.31
CA GLY A 85 -0.28 -18.55 7.70
C GLY A 85 -1.74 -18.14 7.92
N PRO A 86 -2.19 -18.09 9.18
CA PRO A 86 -3.56 -17.71 9.51
C PRO A 86 -3.78 -16.22 9.19
N ILE A 87 -4.81 -15.92 8.40
CA ILE A 87 -5.17 -14.57 7.96
C ILE A 87 -5.49 -13.69 9.16
N SER A 88 -6.15 -14.25 10.18
CA SER A 88 -6.50 -13.61 11.45
C SER A 88 -5.31 -13.06 12.25
N VAL A 89 -4.08 -13.53 11.96
CA VAL A 89 -2.84 -13.06 12.61
C VAL A 89 -2.01 -12.20 11.64
N VAL A 90 -1.89 -12.64 10.38
CA VAL A 90 -1.06 -12.00 9.36
C VAL A 90 -1.56 -10.58 9.06
N SER A 91 -2.86 -10.42 8.79
CA SER A 91 -3.42 -9.12 8.40
C SER A 91 -3.31 -8.06 9.50
N PRO A 92 -3.70 -8.33 10.77
CA PRO A 92 -3.56 -7.34 11.84
C PRO A 92 -2.12 -6.95 12.12
N LEU A 93 -1.21 -7.94 12.11
CA LEU A 93 0.21 -7.68 12.38
C LEU A 93 0.83 -6.78 11.31
N ALA A 94 0.56 -7.08 10.03
CA ALA A 94 1.01 -6.24 8.93
C ALA A 94 0.42 -4.82 9.00
N ALA A 95 -0.88 -4.69 9.31
CA ALA A 95 -1.55 -3.40 9.41
C ALA A 95 -1.01 -2.53 10.57
N VAL A 96 -0.71 -3.13 11.73
CA VAL A 96 -0.09 -2.40 12.85
C VAL A 96 1.29 -1.88 12.46
N LEU A 97 2.11 -2.68 11.77
CA LEU A 97 3.45 -2.26 11.33
C LEU A 97 3.37 -1.19 10.24
N ASN A 98 2.42 -1.34 9.30
CA ASN A 98 2.15 -0.34 8.27
C ASN A 98 1.84 1.04 8.88
N ALA A 99 1.14 1.09 10.02
CA ALA A 99 0.85 2.33 10.72
C ALA A 99 2.01 2.79 11.64
N ALA A 100 2.67 1.87 12.33
CA ALA A 100 3.70 2.20 13.32
C ALA A 100 4.99 2.75 12.70
N VAL A 101 5.42 2.21 11.55
CA VAL A 101 6.68 2.61 10.90
C VAL A 101 6.68 4.08 10.51
N PRO A 102 5.69 4.63 9.78
CA PRO A 102 5.70 6.04 9.40
C PRO A 102 5.50 6.98 10.60
N VAL A 103 4.77 6.55 11.64
CA VAL A 103 4.63 7.32 12.88
C VAL A 103 5.98 7.42 13.59
N ALA A 104 6.70 6.31 13.72
CA ALA A 104 8.03 6.30 14.31
C ALA A 104 9.03 7.16 13.50
N ALA A 105 8.98 7.06 12.17
CA ALA A 105 9.79 7.87 11.26
C ALA A 105 9.47 9.36 11.38
N GLY A 106 8.20 9.75 11.43
CA GLY A 106 7.77 11.14 11.58
C GLY A 106 8.31 11.75 12.87
N VAL A 107 8.18 11.04 13.99
CA VAL A 107 8.78 11.46 15.28
C VAL A 107 10.30 11.57 15.18
N ALA A 108 10.97 10.61 14.54
CA ALA A 108 12.42 10.64 14.33
C ALA A 108 12.88 11.82 13.44
N PHE A 109 12.05 12.23 12.49
CA PHE A 109 12.28 13.44 11.66
C PHE A 109 11.97 14.74 12.40
N GLY A 110 11.56 14.67 13.67
CA GLY A 110 11.31 15.85 14.52
C GLY A 110 9.86 16.33 14.50
N GLU A 111 8.93 15.55 13.97
CA GLU A 111 7.51 15.84 14.12
C GLU A 111 7.13 15.83 15.62
N ARG A 112 6.36 16.83 16.02
CA ARG A 112 5.84 16.95 17.40
C ARG A 112 4.31 17.01 17.35
N PRO A 113 3.65 15.87 17.14
CA PRO A 113 2.19 15.82 17.17
C PRO A 113 1.70 16.25 18.58
N GLY A 114 0.67 17.10 18.61
CA GLY A 114 0.05 17.53 19.86
C GLY A 114 -0.52 16.34 20.67
N GLN A 115 -0.81 16.53 21.96
CA GLN A 115 -1.32 15.46 22.83
C GLN A 115 -2.58 14.79 22.29
N THR A 116 -3.53 15.57 21.74
CA THR A 116 -4.74 15.03 21.12
C THR A 116 -4.45 14.16 19.89
N ALA A 117 -3.43 14.54 19.10
CA ALA A 117 -2.98 13.75 17.95
C ALA A 117 -2.33 12.44 18.41
N CYS A 118 -1.50 12.45 19.46
CA CYS A 118 -0.91 11.24 20.04
C CYS A 118 -1.99 10.25 20.54
N VAL A 119 -3.01 10.75 21.22
CA VAL A 119 -4.15 9.92 21.67
C VAL A 119 -4.88 9.34 20.44
N GLY A 120 -5.12 10.16 19.42
CA GLY A 120 -5.74 9.71 18.15
C GLY A 120 -4.93 8.60 17.47
N VAL A 121 -3.60 8.73 17.40
CA VAL A 121 -2.70 7.70 16.84
C VAL A 121 -2.82 6.39 17.62
N VAL A 122 -2.79 6.42 18.96
CA VAL A 122 -2.92 5.22 19.80
C VAL A 122 -4.29 4.56 19.58
N LEU A 123 -5.37 5.34 19.59
CA LEU A 123 -6.72 4.81 19.36
C LEU A 123 -6.87 4.21 17.95
N ALA A 124 -6.28 4.84 16.93
CA ALA A 124 -6.32 4.33 15.57
C ALA A 124 -5.50 3.03 15.43
N MET A 125 -4.33 2.90 16.08
CA MET A 125 -3.57 1.65 16.13
C MET A 125 -4.35 0.53 16.82
N LEU A 126 -5.05 0.84 17.92
CA LEU A 126 -5.93 -0.11 18.59
C LEU A 126 -7.10 -0.50 17.70
N ALA A 127 -7.72 0.44 16.98
CA ALA A 127 -8.80 0.15 16.05
C ALA A 127 -8.35 -0.78 14.92
N VAL A 128 -7.20 -0.51 14.28
CA VAL A 128 -6.60 -1.36 13.25
C VAL A 128 -6.36 -2.77 13.79
N PHE A 129 -5.81 -2.88 15.01
CA PHE A 129 -5.57 -4.16 15.67
C PHE A 129 -6.88 -4.92 15.96
N LEU A 130 -7.90 -4.23 16.47
CA LEU A 130 -9.19 -4.84 16.80
C LEU A 130 -9.95 -5.31 15.54
N VAL A 131 -10.04 -4.45 14.51
CA VAL A 131 -10.68 -4.82 13.22
C VAL A 131 -10.03 -6.06 12.62
N GLY A 132 -8.70 -6.15 12.71
CA GLY A 132 -7.99 -7.33 12.23
C GLY A 132 -8.22 -8.61 13.05
N ARG A 133 -8.76 -8.51 14.28
CA ARG A 133 -9.07 -9.67 15.13
C ARG A 133 -10.51 -10.18 14.98
N GLU A 134 -11.40 -9.42 14.35
CA GLU A 134 -12.83 -9.76 14.25
C GLU A 134 -13.17 -10.88 13.26
N SER A 135 -12.19 -11.49 12.61
CA SER A 135 -12.39 -12.67 11.74
C SER A 135 -11.57 -13.87 12.26
N PRO A 136 -11.89 -14.44 13.43
CA PRO A 136 -11.34 -15.73 13.78
C PRO A 136 -12.18 -16.81 13.10
N ASP A 137 -11.83 -17.18 11.86
CA ASP A 137 -12.17 -18.50 11.38
C ASP A 137 -11.32 -19.49 12.19
N ASP A 138 -11.91 -20.12 13.19
CA ASP A 138 -11.28 -21.18 14.01
C ASP A 138 -10.71 -22.30 13.13
N GLU A 139 -11.24 -22.49 11.93
CA GLU A 139 -10.80 -23.41 10.91
C GLU A 139 -9.49 -22.97 10.25
N ASP A 140 -9.28 -21.66 10.05
CA ASP A 140 -8.05 -21.09 9.47
C ASP A 140 -6.85 -21.26 10.42
N VAL A 141 -7.04 -21.02 11.72
CA VAL A 141 -5.99 -21.21 12.74
C VAL A 141 -5.63 -22.68 12.93
N ARG A 142 -6.58 -23.60 12.75
CA ARG A 142 -6.33 -25.06 12.83
C ARG A 142 -5.59 -25.59 11.60
N THR A 143 -5.83 -25.00 10.44
CA THR A 143 -5.28 -25.44 9.15
C THR A 143 -3.91 -24.84 8.87
N HIS A 144 -3.67 -23.58 9.28
CA HIS A 144 -2.43 -22.84 8.99
C HIS A 144 -1.70 -22.46 10.30
N ARG A 145 -0.47 -22.92 10.46
CA ARG A 145 0.37 -22.58 11.63
C ARG A 145 1.13 -21.28 11.40
N PHE A 146 1.13 -20.41 12.40
CA PHE A 146 1.97 -19.22 12.41
C PHE A 146 3.43 -19.59 12.65
N THR A 147 4.15 -19.91 11.57
CA THR A 147 5.56 -20.32 11.60
C THR A 147 6.50 -19.10 11.65
N ARG A 148 7.77 -19.35 12.03
CA ARG A 148 8.81 -18.31 11.99
C ARG A 148 8.96 -17.67 10.60
N LYS A 149 8.79 -18.45 9.52
CA LYS A 149 8.81 -17.96 8.13
C LYS A 149 7.64 -17.00 7.89
N VAL A 150 6.42 -17.36 8.29
CA VAL A 150 5.24 -16.51 8.17
C VAL A 150 5.42 -15.22 8.96
N ALA A 151 5.96 -15.28 10.19
CA ALA A 151 6.24 -14.10 10.99
C ALA A 151 7.19 -13.13 10.27
N TRP A 152 8.32 -13.62 9.72
CA TRP A 152 9.25 -12.78 8.99
C TRP A 152 8.65 -12.16 7.72
N LEU A 153 7.86 -12.92 6.95
CA LEU A 153 7.16 -12.40 5.78
C LEU A 153 6.15 -11.32 6.16
N THR A 154 5.39 -11.53 7.25
CA THR A 154 4.39 -10.56 7.73
C THR A 154 5.04 -9.29 8.24
N ILE A 155 6.10 -9.42 9.06
CA ILE A 155 6.85 -8.26 9.58
C ILE A 155 7.48 -7.49 8.42
N GLY A 156 8.14 -8.19 7.50
CA GLY A 156 8.76 -7.58 6.33
C GLY A 156 7.76 -6.85 5.44
N ALA A 157 6.58 -7.45 5.21
CA ALA A 157 5.51 -6.82 4.45
C ALA A 157 4.97 -5.56 5.14
N GLY A 158 4.67 -5.64 6.44
CA GLY A 158 4.17 -4.49 7.21
C GLY A 158 5.19 -3.35 7.28
N VAL A 159 6.48 -3.67 7.45
CA VAL A 159 7.56 -2.68 7.41
C VAL A 159 7.69 -2.06 6.01
N ALA A 160 7.62 -2.86 4.94
CA ALA A 160 7.69 -2.36 3.57
C ALA A 160 6.54 -1.39 3.28
N PHE A 161 5.31 -1.74 3.64
CA PHE A 161 4.15 -0.85 3.49
C PHE A 161 4.27 0.43 4.32
N GLY A 162 4.81 0.34 5.54
CA GLY A 162 5.07 1.53 6.35
C GLY A 162 6.17 2.41 5.78
N LEU A 163 7.22 1.82 5.20
CA LEU A 163 8.28 2.54 4.48
C LEU A 163 7.76 3.25 3.23
N ASP A 164 6.69 2.76 2.60
CA ASP A 164 6.07 3.41 1.44
C ASP A 164 5.68 4.85 1.74
N PHE A 165 5.09 5.12 2.92
CA PHE A 165 4.76 6.49 3.35
C PHE A 165 6.02 7.34 3.56
N VAL A 166 7.03 6.76 4.19
CA VAL A 166 8.30 7.46 4.49
C VAL A 166 9.02 7.84 3.21
N LEU A 167 9.16 6.89 2.29
CA LEU A 167 9.84 7.08 1.01
C LEU A 167 9.13 8.11 0.13
N LEU A 168 7.79 8.03 0.06
CA LEU A 168 7.02 8.96 -0.74
C LEU A 168 7.01 10.37 -0.12
N HIS A 169 7.06 10.48 1.22
CA HIS A 169 7.17 11.77 1.91
C HIS A 169 8.48 12.50 1.59
N GLN A 170 9.58 11.76 1.30
CA GLN A 170 10.86 12.35 0.90
C GLN A 170 10.88 12.85 -0.56
N ALA A 171 9.85 12.54 -1.35
CA ALA A 171 9.79 12.95 -2.74
C ALA A 171 9.65 14.49 -2.85
N PRO A 172 10.43 15.16 -3.74
CA PRO A 172 10.38 16.60 -3.87
C PRO A 172 9.00 17.10 -4.33
N VAL A 173 8.41 18.05 -3.61
CA VAL A 173 7.06 18.58 -3.88
C VAL A 173 6.95 19.20 -5.27
N GLU A 174 8.01 19.88 -5.73
CA GLU A 174 8.07 20.50 -7.06
C GLU A 174 7.96 19.50 -8.21
N CYS A 175 8.31 18.23 -7.98
CA CYS A 175 8.22 17.16 -8.99
C CYS A 175 6.79 16.65 -9.21
N ARG A 176 5.81 17.14 -8.44
CA ARG A 176 4.39 16.80 -8.55
C ARG A 176 4.15 15.29 -8.60
N LEU A 177 3.65 14.76 -9.73
CA LEU A 177 3.29 13.33 -9.88
C LEU A 177 4.42 12.44 -10.41
N TRP A 178 5.58 12.98 -10.76
CA TRP A 178 6.70 12.19 -11.27
C TRP A 178 7.17 11.08 -10.33
N PRO A 179 7.23 11.27 -8.98
CA PRO A 179 7.59 10.18 -8.08
C PRO A 179 6.66 8.97 -8.20
N LEU A 180 5.35 9.18 -8.37
CA LEU A 180 4.38 8.10 -8.54
C LEU A 180 4.54 7.35 -9.86
N PHE A 181 4.88 8.08 -10.94
CA PHE A 181 5.20 7.46 -12.22
C PHE A 181 6.41 6.51 -12.08
N PHE A 182 7.53 6.99 -11.53
CA PHE A 182 8.72 6.16 -11.33
C PHE A 182 8.47 4.99 -10.38
N ALA A 183 7.62 5.18 -9.38
CA ALA A 183 7.18 4.10 -8.50
C ALA A 183 6.49 2.98 -9.29
N ARG A 184 5.56 3.33 -10.17
CA ARG A 184 4.85 2.31 -10.97
C ARG A 184 5.73 1.66 -12.01
N VAL A 185 6.67 2.37 -12.58
CA VAL A 185 7.65 1.79 -13.49
C VAL A 185 8.53 0.77 -12.77
N SER A 186 9.13 1.14 -11.66
CA SER A 186 10.01 0.24 -10.88
C SER A 186 9.26 -0.97 -10.33
N ALA A 187 8.05 -0.76 -9.80
CA ALA A 187 7.17 -1.84 -9.34
C ALA A 187 6.78 -2.79 -10.48
N THR A 188 6.47 -2.25 -11.67
CA THR A 188 6.16 -3.06 -12.87
C THR A 188 7.33 -3.94 -13.25
N VAL A 189 8.53 -3.36 -13.31
CA VAL A 189 9.76 -4.11 -13.64
C VAL A 189 9.98 -5.25 -12.64
N LEU A 190 9.85 -4.97 -11.35
CA LEU A 190 10.03 -5.98 -10.30
C LEU A 190 8.96 -7.08 -10.39
N VAL A 191 7.69 -6.72 -10.56
CA VAL A 191 6.60 -7.70 -10.69
C VAL A 191 6.79 -8.58 -11.92
N PHE A 192 7.23 -8.02 -13.04
CA PHE A 192 7.54 -8.78 -14.27
C PHE A 192 8.69 -9.76 -14.03
N ALA A 193 9.76 -9.33 -13.38
CA ALA A 193 10.89 -10.18 -13.03
C ALA A 193 10.46 -11.34 -12.11
N VAL A 194 9.70 -11.05 -11.06
CA VAL A 194 9.20 -12.06 -10.11
C VAL A 194 8.21 -13.03 -10.78
N ALA A 195 7.27 -12.51 -11.58
CA ALA A 195 6.29 -13.35 -12.27
C ALA A 195 6.95 -14.30 -13.27
N ARG A 196 8.01 -13.85 -13.95
CA ARG A 196 8.80 -14.69 -14.85
C ARG A 196 9.60 -15.75 -14.08
N ALA A 197 10.23 -15.38 -12.98
CA ALA A 197 11.01 -16.30 -12.14
C ALA A 197 10.15 -17.38 -11.46
N THR A 198 8.90 -17.05 -11.13
CA THR A 198 7.95 -17.97 -10.47
C THR A 198 7.03 -18.71 -11.42
N GLY A 199 7.18 -18.52 -12.74
CA GLY A 199 6.31 -19.17 -13.75
C GLY A 199 4.88 -18.61 -13.80
N ASN A 200 4.61 -17.50 -13.13
CA ASN A 200 3.28 -16.85 -13.08
C ASN A 200 3.07 -15.77 -14.15
N PHE A 201 3.90 -15.74 -15.18
CA PHE A 201 3.81 -14.76 -16.27
C PHE A 201 2.69 -15.12 -17.25
N GLN A 202 1.45 -14.95 -16.80
CA GLN A 202 0.23 -15.20 -17.58
C GLN A 202 -0.79 -14.10 -17.33
N LEU A 203 -1.42 -13.63 -18.40
CA LEU A 203 -2.48 -12.62 -18.30
C LEU A 203 -3.77 -13.24 -17.74
N PRO A 204 -4.51 -12.53 -16.90
CA PRO A 204 -5.79 -12.97 -16.36
C PRO A 204 -6.87 -12.99 -17.46
N SER A 205 -7.90 -13.82 -17.26
CA SER A 205 -9.07 -13.91 -18.15
C SER A 205 -10.01 -12.70 -18.02
N LYS A 206 -11.07 -12.65 -18.85
CA LYS A 206 -11.95 -11.47 -19.03
C LYS A 206 -12.43 -10.76 -17.75
N ILE A 207 -12.95 -11.49 -16.76
CA ILE A 207 -13.49 -10.88 -15.53
C ILE A 207 -12.38 -10.36 -14.62
N PRO A 208 -11.36 -11.16 -14.24
CA PRO A 208 -10.22 -10.66 -13.46
C PRO A 208 -9.46 -9.52 -14.15
N LEU A 209 -9.44 -9.49 -15.49
CA LEU A 209 -8.84 -8.38 -16.25
C LEU A 209 -9.57 -7.05 -15.99
N ARG A 210 -10.90 -7.04 -16.07
CA ARG A 210 -11.71 -5.84 -15.79
C ARG A 210 -11.53 -5.36 -14.35
N LEU A 211 -11.49 -6.29 -13.40
CA LEU A 211 -11.26 -5.97 -12.00
C LEU A 211 -9.83 -5.42 -11.78
N ALA A 212 -8.82 -5.96 -12.48
CA ALA A 212 -7.45 -5.45 -12.41
C ALA A 212 -7.35 -4.01 -12.96
N VAL A 213 -8.09 -3.69 -14.03
CA VAL A 213 -8.16 -2.30 -14.56
C VAL A 213 -8.83 -1.37 -13.54
N ALA A 214 -9.97 -1.77 -12.97
CA ALA A 214 -10.65 -0.97 -11.95
C ALA A 214 -9.77 -0.76 -10.70
N ALA A 215 -9.08 -1.81 -10.24
CA ALA A 215 -8.13 -1.71 -9.15
C ALA A 215 -6.97 -0.75 -9.48
N ALA A 216 -6.45 -0.76 -10.73
CA ALA A 216 -5.40 0.17 -11.15
C ALA A 216 -5.83 1.63 -11.09
N LEU A 217 -7.07 1.94 -11.48
CA LEU A 217 -7.62 3.30 -11.41
C LEU A 217 -7.80 3.77 -9.97
N LEU A 218 -8.39 2.93 -9.12
CA LEU A 218 -8.62 3.23 -7.70
C LEU A 218 -7.30 3.39 -6.95
N ASP A 219 -6.35 2.50 -7.19
CA ASP A 219 -5.01 2.55 -6.61
C ASP A 219 -4.25 3.81 -7.07
N SER A 220 -4.35 4.20 -8.34
CA SER A 220 -3.75 5.45 -8.83
C SER A 220 -4.37 6.68 -8.16
N CYS A 221 -5.69 6.71 -7.98
CA CYS A 221 -6.38 7.77 -7.24
C CYS A 221 -5.92 7.81 -5.78
N ALA A 222 -5.85 6.65 -5.11
CA ALA A 222 -5.39 6.52 -3.75
C ALA A 222 -3.95 7.04 -3.57
N ASN A 223 -3.04 6.68 -4.48
CA ASN A 223 -1.65 7.12 -4.46
C ASN A 223 -1.49 8.63 -4.67
N ILE A 224 -2.26 9.22 -5.59
CA ILE A 224 -2.26 10.68 -5.79
C ILE A 224 -2.75 11.38 -4.52
N ALA A 225 -3.85 10.92 -3.95
CA ALA A 225 -4.39 11.47 -2.71
C ALA A 225 -3.40 11.29 -1.53
N MET A 226 -2.71 10.13 -1.44
CA MET A 226 -1.66 9.89 -0.46
C MET A 226 -0.49 10.87 -0.61
N LEU A 227 0.02 11.07 -1.82
CA LEU A 227 1.09 12.04 -2.08
C LEU A 227 0.66 13.46 -1.66
N MET A 228 -0.56 13.88 -2.01
CA MET A 228 -1.09 15.19 -1.62
C MET A 228 -1.24 15.31 -0.10
N ALA A 229 -1.68 14.25 0.58
CA ALA A 229 -1.78 14.23 2.04
C ALA A 229 -0.41 14.37 2.72
N LEU A 230 0.59 13.62 2.25
CA LEU A 230 1.95 13.60 2.81
C LEU A 230 2.68 14.94 2.59
N HIS A 231 2.38 15.65 1.50
CA HIS A 231 2.95 16.96 1.25
C HIS A 231 2.20 18.10 1.97
N ALA A 232 0.95 17.89 2.35
CA ALA A 232 0.11 18.92 2.99
C ALA A 232 0.02 18.78 4.51
N TRP A 233 0.51 17.68 5.09
CA TRP A 233 0.32 17.37 6.51
C TRP A 233 1.50 16.60 7.08
N LEU A 234 1.52 16.39 8.44
CA LEU A 234 2.53 15.58 9.12
C LEU A 234 2.48 14.12 8.63
N LEU A 235 3.66 13.52 8.42
CA LEU A 235 3.79 12.12 8.01
C LEU A 235 3.04 11.19 8.95
N SER A 236 3.21 11.36 10.27
CA SER A 236 2.57 10.55 11.30
C SER A 236 1.04 10.59 11.23
N LEU A 237 0.45 11.77 11.01
CA LEU A 237 -1.00 11.92 10.97
C LEU A 237 -1.60 11.47 9.63
N ALA A 238 -0.95 11.81 8.51
CA ALA A 238 -1.39 11.43 7.19
C ALA A 238 -1.38 9.90 7.03
N SER A 239 -0.25 9.26 7.38
CA SER A 239 -0.09 7.81 7.28
C SER A 239 -1.05 7.06 8.18
N MET A 240 -1.27 7.55 9.41
CA MET A 240 -2.20 6.94 10.36
C MET A 240 -3.64 6.94 9.84
N LEU A 241 -4.10 8.09 9.32
CA LEU A 241 -5.46 8.19 8.79
C LEU A 241 -5.64 7.33 7.53
N ILE A 242 -4.63 7.27 6.66
CA ILE A 242 -4.64 6.41 5.48
C ILE A 242 -4.63 4.93 5.88
N SER A 243 -3.86 4.55 6.91
CA SER A 243 -3.79 3.16 7.39
C SER A 243 -5.10 2.62 7.97
N LEU A 244 -6.13 3.46 8.12
CA LEU A 244 -7.50 3.02 8.44
C LEU A 244 -8.27 2.45 7.23
N TYR A 245 -7.66 2.40 6.03
CA TYR A 245 -8.30 1.88 4.82
C TYR A 245 -8.93 0.48 4.97
N PRO A 246 -8.45 -0.46 5.82
CA PRO A 246 -9.13 -1.74 6.00
C PRO A 246 -10.55 -1.59 6.57
N ALA A 247 -10.81 -0.54 7.35
CA ALA A 247 -12.16 -0.25 7.82
C ALA A 247 -13.11 0.10 6.66
N ALA A 248 -12.58 0.71 5.58
CA ALA A 248 -13.35 1.02 4.39
C ALA A 248 -13.56 -0.21 3.45
N THR A 249 -12.84 -1.31 3.66
CA THR A 249 -13.04 -2.57 2.93
C THR A 249 -14.17 -3.42 3.49
N VAL A 250 -14.55 -3.21 4.76
CA VAL A 250 -15.54 -4.03 5.50
C VAL A 250 -16.95 -3.44 5.41
N VAL A 251 -17.09 -2.17 5.06
CA VAL A 251 -18.37 -1.48 4.85
C VAL A 251 -18.86 -1.68 3.44
#